data_c32c03279280a20c8e4eda5675310c30
#
_entry.id   c32c03279280a20c8e4eda5675310c30
#
_cell.length_a   1.000
_cell.length_b   1.000
_cell.length_c   1.000
_cell.angle_alpha   90.00
_cell.angle_beta   90.00
_cell.angle_gamma   90.00
#
_symmetry.space_group_name_H-M   'P 1'
#
loop_
_entity.id
_entity.type
_entity.pdbx_description
1 polymer ?
#
loop_
_entity_poly.entity_id
_entity_poly.type
_entity_poly.pdbx_seq_one_letter_code
_entity_poly.pdbx_strand_id
1 'polypeptide(L)'
;MAQTQVKATEGVLEGKDLSGITVFKGVPFAAPPVGNLRWKAPQPAAHWDGVREAKEYGPNPMQEPIYGDMNFGTKVNSEDCLYLNIWTPAKTMKEHLPVLIYFNGGGLMAGSGSEARYAGDAMARKGIISITANYREGIFGYFAHPQLSKETDYKGSGNYGFMDQVAAIRWVKDNIEAFGGDPNRITIVGESAGSMSVSALMASPLCQGLFAQAMGSSGSVMGFQKIATLKEAEDKGVALAQKILLEKGKKTGKKVGKDAGKKCLDELRAMPAEELLKLASVRALPVYNVDGYFFTEQPTEVFAKGNQTKVALLVGGNNQEMTPMSVLRGKQPTVENLKEGAKALFGEENIDGLFRLYGINSDKDVLEQPGVDLASDMFLDYATWKWGNMHKLTGGQPVYRYRYCHPRPAMAIKGKVAALAGGVVDAKEGAAPVRRDNGAVHSADIEYAMATLPTNRVFDWQPEDYMVSDIFSQYYVNFVKTGNPNGLGLPEWPAINGKAVAPVMQIDVETEKAADYTCLQFFRYPVSKESYKEKRNTCNARKNADSADL
;
A
#
# COMPACT_ATOMS: atom_id res chain seq x y z
N MET A 1 -28.54 11.87 -19.82
CA MET A 1 -27.69 12.68 -18.93
C MET A 1 -27.21 11.77 -17.81
N ALA A 2 -25.99 11.94 -17.32
CA ALA A 2 -25.51 11.17 -16.17
C ALA A 2 -26.35 11.51 -14.93
N GLN A 3 -26.62 10.54 -14.08
CA GLN A 3 -27.37 10.74 -12.84
C GLN A 3 -26.46 11.43 -11.83
N THR A 4 -26.64 12.75 -11.62
CA THR A 4 -25.80 13.52 -10.70
C THR A 4 -26.30 13.50 -9.25
N GLN A 5 -27.52 13.05 -8.99
CA GLN A 5 -28.05 12.85 -7.64
C GLN A 5 -28.29 11.38 -7.36
N VAL A 6 -27.82 10.91 -6.22
CA VAL A 6 -27.90 9.52 -5.76
C VAL A 6 -28.36 9.49 -4.31
N LYS A 7 -29.28 8.57 -3.99
CA LYS A 7 -29.74 8.34 -2.62
C LYS A 7 -28.90 7.22 -1.98
N ALA A 8 -27.98 7.60 -1.10
CA ALA A 8 -27.27 6.69 -0.21
C ALA A 8 -28.09 6.40 1.06
N THR A 9 -27.62 5.47 1.88
CA THR A 9 -28.28 5.11 3.15
C THR A 9 -28.43 6.29 4.09
N GLU A 10 -27.46 7.22 4.12
CA GLU A 10 -27.44 8.37 5.03
C GLU A 10 -28.21 9.59 4.49
N GLY A 11 -28.46 9.68 3.17
CA GLY A 11 -29.16 10.82 2.55
C GLY A 11 -28.88 10.93 1.05
N VAL A 12 -29.30 12.05 0.45
CA VAL A 12 -29.09 12.31 -0.97
C VAL A 12 -27.75 13.02 -1.18
N LEU A 13 -26.97 12.52 -2.14
CA LEU A 13 -25.69 13.09 -2.58
C LEU A 13 -25.84 13.71 -3.96
N GLU A 14 -25.22 14.86 -4.19
CA GLU A 14 -25.11 15.48 -5.50
C GLU A 14 -23.66 15.56 -5.94
N GLY A 15 -23.32 14.81 -6.99
CA GLY A 15 -22.01 14.82 -7.66
C GLY A 15 -21.96 15.79 -8.83
N LYS A 16 -20.89 15.68 -9.62
CA LYS A 16 -20.62 16.51 -10.79
C LYS A 16 -20.45 15.63 -12.04
N ASP A 17 -21.06 16.04 -13.16
CA ASP A 17 -20.76 15.41 -14.46
C ASP A 17 -19.38 15.85 -14.96
N LEU A 18 -18.56 14.87 -15.33
CA LEU A 18 -17.24 15.05 -15.91
C LEU A 18 -17.19 14.37 -17.28
N SER A 19 -17.82 15.01 -18.28
CA SER A 19 -17.85 14.53 -19.67
C SER A 19 -18.25 13.07 -19.79
N GLY A 20 -19.41 12.74 -19.22
CA GLY A 20 -20.03 11.41 -19.32
C GLY A 20 -19.69 10.45 -18.18
N ILE A 21 -18.91 10.85 -17.20
CA ILE A 21 -18.77 10.16 -15.91
C ILE A 21 -19.35 11.06 -14.81
N THR A 22 -20.03 10.49 -13.82
CA THR A 22 -20.41 11.23 -12.62
C THR A 22 -19.37 11.04 -11.53
N VAL A 23 -18.98 12.13 -10.90
CA VAL A 23 -17.97 12.13 -9.84
C VAL A 23 -18.60 12.63 -8.54
N PHE A 24 -18.47 11.85 -7.48
CA PHE A 24 -18.81 12.22 -6.11
C PHE A 24 -17.55 12.27 -5.28
N LYS A 25 -17.26 13.41 -4.65
CA LYS A 25 -16.08 13.61 -3.80
C LYS A 25 -16.48 13.99 -2.39
N GLY A 26 -15.67 13.60 -1.40
CA GLY A 26 -15.93 13.91 0.00
C GLY A 26 -17.21 13.28 0.53
N VAL A 27 -17.49 12.04 0.12
CA VAL A 27 -18.63 11.26 0.61
C VAL A 27 -18.28 10.66 1.96
N PRO A 28 -18.96 11.01 3.07
CA PRO A 28 -18.66 10.44 4.38
C PRO A 28 -19.11 8.99 4.45
N PHE A 29 -18.21 8.08 4.84
CA PHE A 29 -18.55 6.66 5.05
C PHE A 29 -18.59 6.27 6.54
N ALA A 30 -18.13 7.15 7.43
CA ALA A 30 -18.16 6.96 8.87
C ALA A 30 -18.27 8.31 9.58
N ALA A 31 -18.64 8.29 10.85
CA ALA A 31 -18.65 9.47 11.71
C ALA A 31 -17.22 10.01 11.91
N PRO A 32 -17.04 11.35 12.03
CA PRO A 32 -15.75 11.95 12.32
C PRO A 32 -15.10 11.35 13.56
N PRO A 33 -13.88 10.78 13.50
CA PRO A 33 -13.21 10.15 14.63
C PRO A 33 -12.51 11.17 15.55
N VAL A 34 -13.25 12.17 16.00
CA VAL A 34 -12.78 13.32 16.78
C VAL A 34 -13.14 13.22 18.25
N GLY A 35 -12.43 13.91 19.12
CA GLY A 35 -12.72 13.98 20.55
C GLY A 35 -12.76 12.60 21.21
N ASN A 36 -13.91 12.21 21.76
CA ASN A 36 -14.09 10.91 22.42
C ASN A 36 -14.08 9.72 21.42
N LEU A 37 -14.20 9.97 20.11
CA LEU A 37 -14.08 8.95 19.07
C LEU A 37 -12.63 8.79 18.58
N ARG A 38 -11.70 9.65 18.97
CA ARG A 38 -10.28 9.44 18.73
C ARG A 38 -9.84 8.12 19.33
N TRP A 39 -9.21 7.26 18.52
CA TRP A 39 -8.83 5.88 18.87
C TRP A 39 -10.00 4.98 19.28
N LYS A 40 -11.14 5.12 18.60
CA LYS A 40 -12.22 4.12 18.60
C LYS A 40 -12.40 3.54 17.21
N ALA A 41 -13.02 2.36 17.15
CA ALA A 41 -13.48 1.79 15.88
C ALA A 41 -14.41 2.80 15.16
N PRO A 42 -14.39 2.86 13.82
CA PRO A 42 -15.25 3.77 13.06
C PRO A 42 -16.72 3.53 13.42
N GLN A 43 -17.46 4.63 13.55
CA GLN A 43 -18.90 4.60 13.84
C GLN A 43 -19.67 4.94 12.56
N PRO A 44 -20.92 4.52 12.40
CA PRO A 44 -21.75 4.88 11.24
C PRO A 44 -21.79 6.39 11.01
N ALA A 45 -21.79 6.81 9.75
CA ALA A 45 -21.97 8.20 9.39
C ALA A 45 -23.37 8.70 9.81
N ALA A 46 -23.48 9.98 10.15
CA ALA A 46 -24.76 10.58 10.51
C ALA A 46 -25.65 10.74 9.28
N HIS A 47 -26.95 10.54 9.47
CA HIS A 47 -27.95 10.89 8.45
C HIS A 47 -28.03 12.40 8.26
N TRP A 48 -28.36 12.83 7.04
CA TRP A 48 -28.63 14.22 6.73
C TRP A 48 -29.93 14.39 5.94
N ASP A 49 -30.59 15.52 6.15
CA ASP A 49 -31.75 15.94 5.39
C ASP A 49 -31.34 16.73 4.15
N GLY A 50 -32.17 16.66 3.10
CA GLY A 50 -31.94 17.40 1.85
C GLY A 50 -30.84 16.79 1.00
N VAL A 51 -30.19 17.62 0.19
CA VAL A 51 -29.14 17.21 -0.75
C VAL A 51 -27.78 17.70 -0.24
N ARG A 52 -26.86 16.78 -0.04
CA ARG A 52 -25.46 17.06 0.31
C ARG A 52 -24.62 17.17 -0.98
N GLU A 53 -23.97 18.30 -1.16
CA GLU A 53 -23.00 18.44 -2.24
C GLU A 53 -21.78 17.54 -2.00
N ALA A 54 -21.47 16.70 -2.99
CA ALA A 54 -20.32 15.79 -3.04
C ALA A 54 -19.44 16.14 -4.25
N LYS A 55 -19.02 17.41 -4.35
CA LYS A 55 -18.30 17.96 -5.51
C LYS A 55 -16.83 18.23 -5.23
N GLU A 56 -16.45 18.34 -3.96
CA GLU A 56 -15.09 18.66 -3.52
C GLU A 56 -14.55 17.57 -2.61
N TYR A 57 -13.23 17.37 -2.62
CA TYR A 57 -12.57 16.41 -1.74
C TYR A 57 -12.77 16.77 -0.27
N GLY A 58 -13.03 15.79 0.58
CA GLY A 58 -12.95 15.92 2.02
C GLY A 58 -11.50 16.16 2.48
N PRO A 59 -11.28 16.53 3.77
CA PRO A 59 -9.96 16.69 4.32
C PRO A 59 -9.10 15.42 4.19
N ASN A 60 -7.78 15.60 4.05
CA ASN A 60 -6.81 14.52 4.21
C ASN A 60 -6.78 14.03 5.66
N PRO A 61 -6.39 12.80 5.94
CA PRO A 61 -6.02 12.36 7.28
C PRO A 61 -4.96 13.27 7.90
N MET A 62 -4.96 13.40 9.23
CA MET A 62 -3.91 14.12 9.95
C MET A 62 -2.55 13.47 9.69
N GLN A 63 -1.63 14.23 9.11
CA GLN A 63 -0.32 13.76 8.67
C GLN A 63 0.69 14.89 8.56
N GLU A 64 1.99 14.55 8.69
CA GLU A 64 3.10 15.42 8.34
C GLU A 64 3.48 15.20 6.86
N PRO A 65 4.04 16.20 6.17
CA PRO A 65 4.48 16.08 4.77
C PRO A 65 5.80 15.30 4.66
N ILE A 66 5.80 14.03 5.11
CA ILE A 66 7.01 13.19 5.19
C ILE A 66 7.61 12.87 3.83
N TYR A 67 6.79 12.84 2.80
CA TYR A 67 7.22 12.62 1.42
C TYR A 67 7.17 13.92 0.62
N GLY A 68 7.26 15.07 1.12
CA GLY A 68 7.40 16.42 0.54
C GLY A 68 6.91 16.68 -0.91
N ASP A 69 6.67 15.63 -1.67
CA ASP A 69 6.30 15.59 -3.08
C ASP A 69 4.89 15.02 -3.32
N MET A 70 4.14 14.61 -2.29
CA MET A 70 2.73 14.20 -2.42
C MET A 70 1.86 15.37 -2.91
N ASN A 71 0.98 15.08 -3.87
CA ASN A 71 0.14 16.09 -4.52
C ASN A 71 -1.35 15.80 -4.31
N PHE A 72 -1.87 16.30 -3.20
CA PHE A 72 -3.27 16.11 -2.82
C PHE A 72 -4.22 17.12 -3.46
N GLY A 73 -5.43 16.70 -3.76
CA GLY A 73 -6.52 17.54 -4.27
C GLY A 73 -7.11 18.50 -3.23
N THR A 74 -6.75 18.37 -1.96
CA THR A 74 -7.03 19.31 -0.87
C THR A 74 -5.77 19.54 -0.05
N LYS A 75 -5.68 20.73 0.57
CA LYS A 75 -4.56 21.08 1.47
C LYS A 75 -4.95 21.02 2.95
N VAL A 76 -6.18 20.64 3.25
CA VAL A 76 -6.71 20.60 4.61
C VAL A 76 -6.47 19.21 5.19
N ASN A 77 -5.74 19.13 6.29
CA ASN A 77 -5.63 17.93 7.11
C ASN A 77 -6.59 18.00 8.30
N SER A 78 -7.27 16.91 8.63
CA SER A 78 -8.19 16.84 9.75
C SER A 78 -8.28 15.44 10.33
N GLU A 79 -8.69 15.30 11.60
CA GLU A 79 -9.16 14.02 12.12
C GLU A 79 -10.52 13.63 11.51
N ASP A 80 -11.35 14.61 11.14
CA ASP A 80 -12.54 14.39 10.31
C ASP A 80 -12.11 14.15 8.87
N CYS A 81 -11.71 12.90 8.59
CA CYS A 81 -11.09 12.49 7.32
C CYS A 81 -11.70 11.23 6.68
N LEU A 82 -12.72 10.63 7.31
CA LEU A 82 -13.29 9.37 6.83
C LEU A 82 -14.25 9.57 5.67
N TYR A 83 -13.66 9.94 4.53
CA TYR A 83 -14.34 10.24 3.27
C TYR A 83 -13.83 9.34 2.14
N LEU A 84 -14.71 9.05 1.20
CA LEU A 84 -14.38 8.38 -0.06
C LEU A 84 -14.79 9.24 -1.26
N ASN A 85 -14.25 8.90 -2.43
CA ASN A 85 -14.54 9.54 -3.69
C ASN A 85 -14.93 8.48 -4.71
N ILE A 86 -15.94 8.74 -5.54
CA ILE A 86 -16.52 7.77 -6.48
C ILE A 86 -16.53 8.36 -7.88
N TRP A 87 -16.01 7.63 -8.86
CA TRP A 87 -16.14 7.91 -10.30
C TRP A 87 -16.96 6.79 -10.93
N THR A 88 -18.14 7.11 -11.43
CA THR A 88 -19.03 6.13 -12.07
C THR A 88 -19.36 6.53 -13.50
N PRO A 89 -19.18 5.61 -14.48
CA PRO A 89 -19.65 5.82 -15.85
C PRO A 89 -21.13 5.46 -16.00
N ALA A 90 -21.78 4.89 -14.99
CA ALA A 90 -23.15 4.41 -15.05
C ALA A 90 -24.13 5.54 -15.38
N LYS A 91 -25.09 5.24 -16.22
CA LYS A 91 -26.22 6.13 -16.57
C LYS A 91 -27.47 5.78 -15.77
N THR A 92 -27.53 4.55 -15.27
CA THR A 92 -28.64 4.01 -14.47
C THR A 92 -28.12 3.14 -13.34
N MET A 93 -28.90 2.94 -12.31
CA MET A 93 -28.60 2.02 -11.20
C MET A 93 -28.58 0.54 -11.62
N LYS A 94 -29.09 0.20 -12.81
CA LYS A 94 -29.27 -1.19 -13.27
C LYS A 94 -28.08 -1.73 -14.04
N GLU A 95 -26.97 -1.02 -14.13
CA GLU A 95 -25.82 -1.44 -14.94
C GLU A 95 -24.94 -2.49 -14.27
N HIS A 96 -24.98 -2.60 -12.95
CA HIS A 96 -24.24 -3.58 -12.15
C HIS A 96 -22.75 -3.66 -12.51
N LEU A 97 -22.12 -2.48 -12.61
CA LEU A 97 -20.72 -2.36 -13.01
C LEU A 97 -19.78 -2.91 -11.92
N PRO A 98 -18.64 -3.51 -12.30
CA PRO A 98 -17.61 -3.91 -11.34
C PRO A 98 -16.99 -2.68 -10.67
N VAL A 99 -16.54 -2.86 -9.44
CA VAL A 99 -16.11 -1.78 -8.55
C VAL A 99 -14.67 -2.01 -8.14
N LEU A 100 -13.86 -0.97 -8.19
CA LEU A 100 -12.50 -0.91 -7.68
C LEU A 100 -12.44 0.06 -6.51
N ILE A 101 -11.92 -0.37 -5.35
CA ILE A 101 -11.64 0.49 -4.20
C ILE A 101 -10.13 0.56 -4.01
N TYR A 102 -9.55 1.75 -4.17
CA TYR A 102 -8.14 2.02 -4.00
C TYR A 102 -7.82 2.55 -2.61
N PHE A 103 -6.89 1.92 -1.91
CA PHE A 103 -6.30 2.39 -0.66
C PHE A 103 -4.89 2.92 -0.92
N ASN A 104 -4.63 4.17 -0.51
CA ASN A 104 -3.34 4.82 -0.74
C ASN A 104 -2.19 4.16 0.03
N GLY A 105 -0.98 4.27 -0.52
CA GLY A 105 0.27 4.04 0.18
C GLY A 105 0.67 5.21 1.07
N GLY A 106 1.95 5.20 1.50
CA GLY A 106 2.52 6.25 2.35
C GLY A 106 2.92 5.76 3.74
N GLY A 107 3.24 4.48 3.88
CA GLY A 107 3.81 3.88 5.09
C GLY A 107 2.84 3.83 6.27
N LEU A 108 1.52 3.93 6.06
CA LEU A 108 0.47 4.08 7.09
C LEU A 108 0.68 5.36 7.94
N MET A 109 1.42 6.33 7.42
CA MET A 109 1.76 7.60 8.10
C MET A 109 1.27 8.82 7.36
N ALA A 110 1.11 8.72 6.04
CA ALA A 110 0.67 9.80 5.17
C ALA A 110 0.01 9.23 3.91
N GLY A 111 -0.84 10.01 3.28
CA GLY A 111 -1.54 9.68 2.05
C GLY A 111 -2.95 10.24 2.05
N SER A 112 -3.59 10.21 0.89
CA SER A 112 -4.98 10.64 0.73
C SER A 112 -5.58 10.08 -0.55
N GLY A 113 -6.84 9.68 -0.50
CA GLY A 113 -7.62 9.34 -1.68
C GLY A 113 -7.86 10.51 -2.64
N SER A 114 -7.39 11.72 -2.30
CA SER A 114 -7.47 12.91 -3.16
C SER A 114 -6.26 13.08 -4.08
N GLU A 115 -5.25 12.21 -4.00
CA GLU A 115 -4.05 12.33 -4.83
C GLU A 115 -4.35 12.02 -6.29
N ALA A 116 -3.84 12.88 -7.19
CA ALA A 116 -4.15 12.83 -8.62
C ALA A 116 -3.74 11.50 -9.29
N ARG A 117 -2.70 10.83 -8.79
CA ARG A 117 -2.25 9.52 -9.29
C ARG A 117 -3.29 8.41 -9.13
N TYR A 118 -4.21 8.55 -8.17
CA TYR A 118 -5.27 7.58 -7.90
C TYR A 118 -6.63 8.02 -8.48
N ALA A 119 -6.69 9.14 -9.19
CA ALA A 119 -7.94 9.64 -9.77
C ALA A 119 -8.62 8.57 -10.62
N GLY A 120 -9.91 8.35 -10.38
CA GLY A 120 -10.63 7.21 -10.94
C GLY A 120 -11.26 7.44 -12.31
N ASP A 121 -11.08 8.61 -12.93
CA ASP A 121 -11.76 8.96 -14.18
C ASP A 121 -11.31 8.11 -15.37
N ALA A 122 -10.02 7.80 -15.48
CA ALA A 122 -9.51 6.91 -16.52
C ALA A 122 -10.07 5.48 -16.39
N MET A 123 -10.12 4.94 -15.17
CA MET A 123 -10.72 3.64 -14.89
C MET A 123 -12.23 3.64 -15.15
N ALA A 124 -12.93 4.70 -14.78
CA ALA A 124 -14.35 4.83 -15.07
C ALA A 124 -14.64 4.83 -16.57
N ARG A 125 -13.81 5.51 -17.39
CA ARG A 125 -13.91 5.46 -18.86
C ARG A 125 -13.68 4.08 -19.45
N LYS A 126 -12.99 3.19 -18.74
CA LYS A 126 -12.81 1.77 -19.11
C LYS A 126 -13.98 0.86 -18.64
N GLY A 127 -15.06 1.45 -18.09
CA GLY A 127 -16.31 0.76 -17.77
C GLY A 127 -16.34 0.06 -16.41
N ILE A 128 -15.63 0.60 -15.41
CA ILE A 128 -15.70 0.16 -14.02
C ILE A 128 -16.01 1.36 -13.11
N ILE A 129 -16.59 1.14 -11.94
CA ILE A 129 -16.66 2.19 -10.92
C ILE A 129 -15.34 2.20 -10.16
N SER A 130 -14.68 3.37 -10.07
CA SER A 130 -13.46 3.55 -9.33
C SER A 130 -13.71 4.38 -8.08
N ILE A 131 -13.16 3.94 -6.96
CA ILE A 131 -13.33 4.58 -5.64
C ILE A 131 -11.96 4.74 -4.99
N THR A 132 -11.72 5.87 -4.34
CA THR A 132 -10.61 6.05 -3.40
C THR A 132 -11.18 6.30 -2.02
N ALA A 133 -10.57 5.75 -0.97
CA ALA A 133 -11.03 5.93 0.41
C ALA A 133 -9.88 6.33 1.33
N ASN A 134 -10.10 7.37 2.14
CA ASN A 134 -9.21 7.74 3.21
C ASN A 134 -9.32 6.75 4.39
N TYR A 135 -8.28 6.66 5.18
CA TYR A 135 -8.26 5.97 6.48
C TYR A 135 -7.32 6.73 7.43
N ARG A 136 -7.49 6.56 8.73
CA ARG A 136 -6.62 7.22 9.72
C ARG A 136 -5.18 6.72 9.63
N GLU A 137 -4.27 7.67 9.66
CA GLU A 137 -2.84 7.45 9.49
C GLU A 137 -2.06 7.67 10.80
N GLY A 138 -0.83 7.17 10.88
CA GLY A 138 0.10 7.42 11.96
C GLY A 138 -0.47 7.13 13.34
N ILE A 139 -0.23 8.04 14.28
CA ILE A 139 -0.72 7.90 15.67
C ILE A 139 -2.25 7.86 15.76
N PHE A 140 -2.97 8.48 14.82
CA PHE A 140 -4.44 8.48 14.84
C PHE A 140 -5.03 7.14 14.41
N GLY A 141 -4.35 6.39 13.54
CA GLY A 141 -4.78 5.09 13.03
C GLY A 141 -4.19 3.88 13.75
N TYR A 142 -3.01 4.02 14.37
CA TYR A 142 -2.22 2.86 14.80
C TYR A 142 -1.62 3.00 16.21
N PHE A 143 -2.31 3.67 17.11
CA PHE A 143 -1.91 3.84 18.52
C PHE A 143 -2.56 2.78 19.40
N ALA A 144 -1.78 1.83 19.92
CA ALA A 144 -2.21 0.85 20.91
C ALA A 144 -1.86 1.33 22.34
N HIS A 145 -2.76 1.14 23.30
CA HIS A 145 -2.52 1.53 24.68
C HIS A 145 -3.39 0.69 25.62
N PRO A 146 -2.91 0.30 26.84
CA PRO A 146 -3.69 -0.51 27.78
C PRO A 146 -5.01 0.13 28.23
N GLN A 147 -5.08 1.47 28.30
CA GLN A 147 -6.34 2.15 28.61
C GLN A 147 -7.34 2.03 27.45
N LEU A 148 -6.88 2.10 26.18
CA LEU A 148 -7.72 1.90 24.99
C LEU A 148 -8.26 0.49 24.91
N SER A 149 -7.41 -0.52 25.14
CA SER A 149 -7.81 -1.92 25.13
C SER A 149 -8.86 -2.24 26.21
N LYS A 150 -8.83 -1.54 27.33
CA LYS A 150 -9.86 -1.68 28.39
C LYS A 150 -11.22 -1.12 27.99
N GLU A 151 -11.28 -0.16 27.07
CA GLU A 151 -12.52 0.46 26.59
C GLU A 151 -13.28 -0.42 25.60
N THR A 152 -12.64 -1.44 25.02
CA THR A 152 -13.25 -2.31 24.00
C THR A 152 -13.68 -3.65 24.60
N ASP A 153 -14.77 -4.23 24.07
CA ASP A 153 -15.25 -5.54 24.50
C ASP A 153 -14.26 -6.67 24.13
N TYR A 154 -13.54 -6.50 23.01
CA TYR A 154 -12.53 -7.45 22.55
C TYR A 154 -11.15 -7.26 23.21
N LYS A 155 -11.00 -6.30 24.12
CA LYS A 155 -9.78 -6.03 24.91
C LYS A 155 -8.53 -5.80 24.07
N GLY A 156 -8.67 -5.17 22.88
CA GLY A 156 -7.61 -4.84 21.96
C GLY A 156 -7.63 -3.37 21.51
N SER A 157 -6.54 -2.89 20.93
CA SER A 157 -6.38 -1.53 20.40
C SER A 157 -5.29 -1.47 19.32
N GLY A 158 -5.26 -0.41 18.51
CA GLY A 158 -4.13 -0.08 17.63
C GLY A 158 -4.34 -0.28 16.12
N ASN A 159 -5.43 -0.89 15.66
CA ASN A 159 -5.66 -1.19 14.23
C ASN A 159 -6.79 -0.33 13.62
N TYR A 160 -6.98 0.89 14.11
CA TYR A 160 -8.12 1.74 13.72
C TYR A 160 -8.10 2.13 12.24
N GLY A 161 -6.92 2.39 11.66
CA GLY A 161 -6.81 2.69 10.23
C GLY A 161 -7.26 1.53 9.34
N PHE A 162 -6.94 0.30 9.69
CA PHE A 162 -7.47 -0.88 9.00
C PHE A 162 -8.98 -1.06 9.22
N MET A 163 -9.48 -0.76 10.41
CA MET A 163 -10.92 -0.80 10.69
C MET A 163 -11.68 0.25 9.86
N ASP A 164 -11.07 1.42 9.60
CA ASP A 164 -11.64 2.45 8.72
C ASP A 164 -11.78 1.93 7.29
N GLN A 165 -10.79 1.17 6.80
CA GLN A 165 -10.86 0.53 5.48
C GLN A 165 -11.97 -0.53 5.43
N VAL A 166 -12.16 -1.32 6.50
CA VAL A 166 -13.31 -2.25 6.61
C VAL A 166 -14.62 -1.48 6.53
N ALA A 167 -14.74 -0.35 7.24
CA ALA A 167 -15.94 0.48 7.22
C ALA A 167 -16.21 1.07 5.83
N ALA A 168 -15.16 1.52 5.12
CA ALA A 168 -15.28 2.01 3.74
C ALA A 168 -15.80 0.92 2.79
N ILE A 169 -15.25 -0.31 2.87
CA ILE A 169 -15.72 -1.44 2.04
C ILE A 169 -17.18 -1.79 2.35
N ARG A 170 -17.57 -1.80 3.63
CA ARG A 170 -18.97 -2.06 4.04
C ARG A 170 -19.90 -0.98 3.51
N TRP A 171 -19.54 0.29 3.68
CA TRP A 171 -20.32 1.39 3.13
C TRP A 171 -20.49 1.26 1.61
N VAL A 172 -19.42 0.93 0.88
CA VAL A 172 -19.50 0.69 -0.57
C VAL A 172 -20.43 -0.47 -0.87
N LYS A 173 -20.30 -1.59 -0.15
CA LYS A 173 -21.16 -2.77 -0.34
C LYS A 173 -22.64 -2.45 -0.15
N ASP A 174 -22.96 -1.59 0.82
CA ASP A 174 -24.33 -1.24 1.17
C ASP A 174 -24.94 -0.18 0.22
N ASN A 175 -24.12 0.62 -0.47
CA ASN A 175 -24.57 1.79 -1.22
C ASN A 175 -24.30 1.74 -2.73
N ILE A 176 -23.39 0.89 -3.21
CA ILE A 176 -22.86 1.02 -4.58
C ILE A 176 -23.87 0.74 -5.68
N GLU A 177 -24.94 0.00 -5.41
CA GLU A 177 -26.04 -0.21 -6.36
C GLU A 177 -26.69 1.11 -6.77
N ALA A 178 -26.84 2.05 -5.83
CA ALA A 178 -27.36 3.38 -6.12
C ALA A 178 -26.51 4.17 -7.12
N PHE A 179 -25.21 3.84 -7.23
CA PHE A 179 -24.25 4.42 -8.17
C PHE A 179 -24.08 3.58 -9.45
N GLY A 180 -24.88 2.52 -9.63
CA GLY A 180 -24.84 1.62 -10.79
C GLY A 180 -23.81 0.50 -10.68
N GLY A 181 -23.26 0.22 -9.49
CA GLY A 181 -22.29 -0.84 -9.25
C GLY A 181 -22.91 -2.14 -8.74
N ASP A 182 -22.11 -3.21 -8.78
CA ASP A 182 -22.48 -4.52 -8.23
C ASP A 182 -21.77 -4.74 -6.89
N PRO A 183 -22.49 -4.83 -5.76
CA PRO A 183 -21.91 -5.05 -4.43
C PRO A 183 -21.21 -6.41 -4.30
N ASN A 184 -21.41 -7.33 -5.23
CA ASN A 184 -20.77 -8.64 -5.24
C ASN A 184 -19.52 -8.70 -6.15
N ARG A 185 -19.19 -7.58 -6.82
CA ARG A 185 -18.04 -7.46 -7.73
C ARG A 185 -17.10 -6.34 -7.30
N ILE A 186 -16.79 -6.29 -6.00
CA ILE A 186 -15.86 -5.32 -5.41
C ILE A 186 -14.45 -5.91 -5.46
N THR A 187 -13.50 -5.16 -6.03
CA THR A 187 -12.06 -5.42 -5.98
C THR A 187 -11.40 -4.39 -5.09
N ILE A 188 -10.64 -4.82 -4.10
CA ILE A 188 -9.80 -3.93 -3.29
C ILE A 188 -8.39 -3.89 -3.88
N VAL A 189 -7.79 -2.71 -3.95
CA VAL A 189 -6.46 -2.51 -4.51
C VAL A 189 -5.66 -1.50 -3.68
N GLY A 190 -4.35 -1.64 -3.68
CA GLY A 190 -3.45 -0.67 -3.07
C GLY A 190 -2.00 -0.89 -3.49
N GLU A 191 -1.20 0.15 -3.30
CA GLU A 191 0.25 0.13 -3.51
C GLU A 191 0.97 0.44 -2.21
N SER A 192 2.18 -0.14 -2.00
CA SER A 192 2.98 0.09 -0.79
C SER A 192 2.20 -0.25 0.50
N ALA A 193 2.04 0.70 1.41
CA ALA A 193 1.20 0.55 2.60
C ALA A 193 -0.26 0.26 2.26
N GLY A 194 -0.78 0.70 1.10
CA GLY A 194 -2.08 0.31 0.59
C GLY A 194 -2.14 -1.17 0.23
N SER A 195 -1.09 -1.74 -0.36
CA SER A 195 -0.96 -3.18 -0.61
C SER A 195 -0.81 -3.97 0.70
N MET A 196 -0.04 -3.43 1.67
CA MET A 196 -0.02 -3.98 3.04
C MET A 196 -1.42 -4.02 3.64
N SER A 197 -2.22 -2.96 3.43
CA SER A 197 -3.62 -2.91 3.86
C SER A 197 -4.47 -3.99 3.20
N VAL A 198 -4.35 -4.19 1.88
CA VAL A 198 -5.08 -5.26 1.17
C VAL A 198 -4.76 -6.64 1.76
N SER A 199 -3.48 -6.95 1.99
CA SER A 199 -3.08 -8.22 2.60
C SER A 199 -3.55 -8.36 4.05
N ALA A 200 -3.61 -7.26 4.80
CA ALA A 200 -4.17 -7.20 6.16
C ALA A 200 -5.69 -7.47 6.16
N LEU A 201 -6.42 -6.83 5.25
CA LEU A 201 -7.85 -7.03 5.08
C LEU A 201 -8.18 -8.48 4.68
N MET A 202 -7.36 -9.10 3.82
CA MET A 202 -7.53 -10.53 3.49
C MET A 202 -7.30 -11.45 4.69
N ALA A 203 -6.42 -11.08 5.63
CA ALA A 203 -6.14 -11.85 6.84
C ALA A 203 -7.18 -11.64 7.95
N SER A 204 -8.00 -10.59 7.87
CA SER A 204 -8.95 -10.23 8.92
C SER A 204 -10.29 -10.96 8.77
N PRO A 205 -10.83 -11.58 9.84
CA PRO A 205 -12.15 -12.18 9.82
C PRO A 205 -13.27 -11.14 9.59
N LEU A 206 -13.00 -9.86 9.84
CA LEU A 206 -13.98 -8.77 9.62
C LEU A 206 -14.30 -8.53 8.15
N CYS A 207 -13.49 -9.09 7.24
CA CYS A 207 -13.58 -8.86 5.79
C CYS A 207 -14.18 -10.02 5.01
N GLN A 208 -14.54 -11.12 5.66
CA GLN A 208 -15.12 -12.29 4.98
C GLN A 208 -16.38 -11.90 4.20
N GLY A 209 -16.38 -12.17 2.88
CA GLY A 209 -17.51 -11.88 1.98
C GLY A 209 -17.71 -10.40 1.62
N LEU A 210 -16.77 -9.50 1.97
CA LEU A 210 -16.90 -8.07 1.64
C LEU A 210 -16.41 -7.71 0.24
N PHE A 211 -15.50 -8.49 -0.34
CA PHE A 211 -14.96 -8.25 -1.69
C PHE A 211 -14.77 -9.57 -2.44
N ALA A 212 -14.70 -9.49 -3.76
CA ALA A 212 -14.61 -10.63 -4.67
C ALA A 212 -13.21 -10.84 -5.24
N GLN A 213 -12.38 -9.80 -5.33
CA GLN A 213 -11.00 -9.84 -5.80
C GLN A 213 -10.12 -8.93 -4.95
N ALA A 214 -8.81 -9.20 -4.97
CA ALA A 214 -7.81 -8.39 -4.31
C ALA A 214 -6.60 -8.14 -5.23
N MET A 215 -6.02 -6.93 -5.17
CA MET A 215 -4.83 -6.56 -5.92
C MET A 215 -3.85 -5.82 -5.02
N GLY A 216 -2.57 -6.15 -5.11
CA GLY A 216 -1.53 -5.50 -4.33
C GLY A 216 -0.26 -5.25 -5.12
N SER A 217 0.26 -4.04 -5.01
CA SER A 217 1.53 -3.62 -5.60
C SER A 217 2.51 -3.25 -4.50
N SER A 218 3.70 -3.88 -4.53
CA SER A 218 4.85 -3.48 -3.70
C SER A 218 4.56 -3.39 -2.20
N GLY A 219 3.98 -4.46 -1.61
CA GLY A 219 3.77 -4.49 -0.16
C GLY A 219 2.88 -5.61 0.36
N SER A 220 3.19 -6.08 1.57
CA SER A 220 2.36 -7.03 2.32
C SER A 220 2.70 -7.00 3.81
N VAL A 221 1.75 -7.34 4.67
CA VAL A 221 1.99 -7.54 6.11
C VAL A 221 2.72 -8.86 6.43
N MET A 222 3.16 -9.61 5.40
CA MET A 222 3.83 -10.91 5.53
C MET A 222 5.36 -10.83 5.43
N GLY A 223 5.95 -9.75 5.93
CA GLY A 223 7.39 -9.54 5.90
C GLY A 223 8.22 -10.62 6.62
N PHE A 224 9.50 -10.32 6.81
CA PHE A 224 10.44 -11.21 7.50
C PHE A 224 10.12 -11.40 8.98
N GLN A 225 9.67 -10.32 9.62
CA GLN A 225 9.34 -10.31 11.04
C GLN A 225 7.85 -10.54 11.27
N LYS A 226 7.53 -11.13 12.41
CA LYS A 226 6.15 -11.20 12.88
C LYS A 226 5.64 -9.78 13.20
N ILE A 227 4.35 -9.54 13.00
CA ILE A 227 3.73 -8.32 13.50
C ILE A 227 3.69 -8.32 15.02
N ALA A 228 3.64 -7.15 15.62
CA ALA A 228 3.66 -7.02 17.07
C ALA A 228 2.51 -7.78 17.74
N THR A 229 2.74 -8.31 18.92
CA THR A 229 1.66 -8.71 19.82
C THR A 229 0.97 -7.46 20.39
N LEU A 230 -0.25 -7.60 20.91
CA LEU A 230 -0.94 -6.49 21.57
C LEU A 230 -0.08 -5.89 22.70
N LYS A 231 0.53 -6.76 23.51
CA LYS A 231 1.39 -6.32 24.63
C LYS A 231 2.58 -5.48 24.16
N GLU A 232 3.28 -5.91 23.11
CA GLU A 232 4.40 -5.15 22.53
C GLU A 232 3.95 -3.81 21.96
N ALA A 233 2.79 -3.77 21.30
CA ALA A 233 2.22 -2.55 20.76
C ALA A 233 1.79 -1.58 21.88
N GLU A 234 1.15 -2.08 22.93
CA GLU A 234 0.78 -1.30 24.12
C GLU A 234 2.00 -0.74 24.84
N ASP A 235 3.07 -1.52 25.01
CA ASP A 235 4.31 -1.05 25.64
C ASP A 235 4.95 0.08 24.83
N LYS A 236 4.99 -0.04 23.51
CA LYS A 236 5.43 1.04 22.61
C LYS A 236 4.53 2.26 22.71
N GLY A 237 3.20 2.05 22.80
CA GLY A 237 2.23 3.12 22.97
C GLY A 237 2.39 3.88 24.30
N VAL A 238 2.60 3.17 25.41
CA VAL A 238 2.91 3.77 26.71
C VAL A 238 4.21 4.59 26.65
N ALA A 239 5.25 4.06 26.01
CA ALA A 239 6.52 4.77 25.84
C ALA A 239 6.37 6.04 24.98
N LEU A 240 5.59 5.96 23.88
CA LEU A 240 5.28 7.10 23.02
C LEU A 240 4.48 8.16 23.79
N ALA A 241 3.44 7.77 24.51
CA ALA A 241 2.63 8.65 25.33
C ALA A 241 3.48 9.37 26.41
N GLN A 242 4.35 8.65 27.10
CA GLN A 242 5.29 9.24 28.06
C GLN A 242 6.19 10.30 27.39
N LYS A 243 6.71 10.02 26.19
CA LYS A 243 7.53 10.95 25.43
C LYS A 243 6.74 12.21 25.04
N ILE A 244 5.52 12.05 24.53
CA ILE A 244 4.62 13.17 24.16
C ILE A 244 4.39 14.09 25.36
N LEU A 245 4.04 13.51 26.51
CA LEU A 245 3.78 14.28 27.73
C LEU A 245 5.04 14.98 28.25
N LEU A 246 6.21 14.35 28.20
CA LEU A 246 7.47 14.96 28.56
C LEU A 246 7.80 16.17 27.67
N GLU A 247 7.64 16.05 26.36
CA GLU A 247 7.88 17.18 25.44
C GLU A 247 6.87 18.31 25.65
N LYS A 248 5.60 17.99 25.90
CA LYS A 248 4.58 18.97 26.31
C LYS A 248 4.96 19.65 27.63
N GLY A 249 5.38 18.86 28.64
CA GLY A 249 5.81 19.37 29.95
C GLY A 249 6.98 20.34 29.84
N LYS A 250 7.98 20.05 29.01
CA LYS A 250 9.09 20.97 28.72
C LYS A 250 8.60 22.33 28.19
N LYS A 251 7.65 22.32 27.26
CA LYS A 251 7.07 23.53 26.66
C LYS A 251 6.22 24.34 27.65
N THR A 252 5.54 23.65 28.58
CA THR A 252 4.59 24.27 29.51
C THR A 252 5.18 24.52 30.92
N GLY A 253 6.40 24.06 31.17
CA GLY A 253 7.02 24.12 32.51
C GLY A 253 6.43 23.15 33.54
N LYS A 254 5.54 22.24 33.12
CA LYS A 254 4.92 21.24 34.02
C LYS A 254 5.84 20.03 34.22
N LYS A 255 5.98 19.59 35.47
CA LYS A 255 6.67 18.34 35.80
C LYS A 255 5.80 17.15 35.39
N VAL A 256 6.37 16.22 34.63
CA VAL A 256 5.72 14.98 34.17
C VAL A 256 6.27 13.80 34.98
N GLY A 257 5.38 13.03 35.60
CA GLY A 257 5.76 11.85 36.39
C GLY A 257 6.32 10.73 35.51
N LYS A 258 7.12 9.84 36.14
CA LYS A 258 7.75 8.69 35.43
C LYS A 258 6.73 7.74 34.78
N ASP A 259 5.53 7.64 35.32
CA ASP A 259 4.47 6.73 34.85
C ASP A 259 3.30 7.48 34.18
N ALA A 260 3.49 8.74 33.81
CA ALA A 260 2.43 9.55 33.18
C ALA A 260 1.89 8.89 31.90
N GLY A 261 2.75 8.26 31.12
CA GLY A 261 2.34 7.53 29.91
C GLY A 261 1.40 6.35 30.14
N LYS A 262 1.26 5.84 31.38
CA LYS A 262 0.34 4.73 31.70
C LYS A 262 -1.09 5.18 31.94
N LYS A 263 -1.31 6.46 32.31
CA LYS A 263 -2.62 7.03 32.65
C LYS A 263 -2.76 8.42 32.00
N CYS A 264 -2.86 8.44 30.69
CA CYS A 264 -2.75 9.68 29.91
C CYS A 264 -3.84 9.85 28.85
N LEU A 265 -4.75 8.90 28.72
CA LEU A 265 -5.67 8.87 27.58
C LEU A 265 -6.53 10.12 27.46
N ASP A 266 -7.08 10.60 28.58
CA ASP A 266 -7.91 11.81 28.59
C ASP A 266 -7.12 13.04 28.17
N GLU A 267 -5.87 13.17 28.66
CA GLU A 267 -4.99 14.29 28.28
C GLU A 267 -4.61 14.23 26.79
N LEU A 268 -4.33 13.05 26.26
CA LEU A 268 -4.02 12.87 24.84
C LEU A 268 -5.24 13.08 23.95
N ARG A 269 -6.45 12.67 24.40
CA ARG A 269 -7.70 12.95 23.67
C ARG A 269 -8.08 14.42 23.67
N ALA A 270 -7.80 15.13 24.74
CA ALA A 270 -8.05 16.58 24.85
C ALA A 270 -7.00 17.42 24.07
N MET A 271 -5.90 16.79 23.61
CA MET A 271 -4.84 17.53 22.89
C MET A 271 -5.30 17.85 21.46
N PRO A 272 -5.11 19.10 20.97
CA PRO A 272 -5.34 19.43 19.57
C PRO A 272 -4.57 18.48 18.64
N ALA A 273 -5.17 18.11 17.51
CA ALA A 273 -4.62 17.11 16.61
C ALA A 273 -3.23 17.49 16.07
N GLU A 274 -3.05 18.75 15.70
CA GLU A 274 -1.77 19.28 15.21
C GLU A 274 -0.68 19.25 16.28
N GLU A 275 -1.05 19.54 17.54
CA GLU A 275 -0.11 19.44 18.67
C GLU A 275 0.30 18.00 18.92
N LEU A 276 -0.67 17.08 18.94
CA LEU A 276 -0.44 15.64 19.12
C LEU A 276 0.47 15.09 18.02
N LEU A 277 0.16 15.39 16.75
CA LEU A 277 0.95 14.97 15.60
C LEU A 277 2.40 15.43 15.71
N LYS A 278 2.60 16.72 15.99
CA LYS A 278 3.93 17.32 16.14
C LYS A 278 4.75 16.75 17.30
N LEU A 279 4.09 16.40 18.41
CA LEU A 279 4.74 15.81 19.60
C LEU A 279 5.02 14.31 19.42
N ALA A 280 4.17 13.61 18.69
CA ALA A 280 4.35 12.18 18.42
C ALA A 280 5.61 11.87 17.60
N SER A 281 6.10 12.85 16.84
CA SER A 281 7.22 12.70 15.92
C SER A 281 6.95 11.73 14.74
N VAL A 282 7.30 12.14 13.55
CA VAL A 282 7.20 11.36 12.30
C VAL A 282 7.98 10.05 12.33
N ARG A 283 8.90 9.89 13.28
CA ARG A 283 9.75 8.68 13.39
C ARG A 283 9.12 7.54 14.19
N ALA A 284 7.97 7.76 14.81
CA ALA A 284 7.21 6.68 15.43
C ALA A 284 6.43 5.95 14.36
N LEU A 285 7.05 4.93 13.75
CA LEU A 285 6.40 4.08 12.76
C LEU A 285 5.10 3.49 13.33
N PRO A 286 4.04 3.42 12.52
CA PRO A 286 2.79 2.77 12.91
C PRO A 286 3.04 1.34 13.39
N VAL A 287 2.42 0.97 14.50
CA VAL A 287 2.54 -0.37 15.08
C VAL A 287 1.18 -1.06 15.02
N TYR A 288 0.90 -1.74 13.91
CA TYR A 288 -0.22 -2.67 13.84
C TYR A 288 0.13 -3.98 14.56
N ASN A 289 -0.88 -4.64 15.11
CA ASN A 289 -0.63 -5.72 16.05
C ASN A 289 -1.74 -6.80 16.03
N VAL A 290 -1.43 -7.97 16.58
CA VAL A 290 -2.40 -9.03 16.85
C VAL A 290 -3.23 -8.61 18.05
N ASP A 291 -4.38 -7.96 17.79
CA ASP A 291 -5.27 -7.38 18.81
C ASP A 291 -6.41 -8.32 19.24
N GLY A 292 -6.50 -9.51 18.62
CA GLY A 292 -7.55 -10.49 18.87
C GLY A 292 -8.91 -10.17 18.20
N TYR A 293 -9.00 -9.05 17.47
CA TYR A 293 -10.23 -8.61 16.80
C TYR A 293 -10.03 -8.37 15.30
N PHE A 294 -9.21 -7.39 14.90
CA PHE A 294 -8.85 -7.19 13.49
C PHE A 294 -7.89 -8.29 13.02
N PHE A 295 -6.81 -8.53 13.76
CA PHE A 295 -5.96 -9.70 13.61
C PHE A 295 -6.15 -10.65 14.80
N THR A 296 -6.75 -11.80 14.57
CA THR A 296 -6.95 -12.84 15.60
C THR A 296 -5.67 -13.65 15.86
N GLU A 297 -4.77 -13.68 14.88
CA GLU A 297 -3.45 -14.33 14.94
C GLU A 297 -2.49 -13.67 13.91
N GLN A 298 -1.25 -14.14 13.84
CA GLN A 298 -0.30 -13.65 12.86
C GLN A 298 -0.85 -13.84 11.44
N PRO A 299 -0.77 -12.83 10.53
CA PRO A 299 -1.26 -12.96 9.16
C PRO A 299 -0.70 -14.19 8.44
N THR A 300 0.58 -14.50 8.66
CA THR A 300 1.21 -15.71 8.10
C THR A 300 0.59 -17.01 8.59
N GLU A 301 0.09 -17.06 9.82
CA GLU A 301 -0.61 -18.22 10.38
C GLU A 301 -2.03 -18.34 9.80
N VAL A 302 -2.74 -17.20 9.65
CA VAL A 302 -4.05 -17.16 8.98
C VAL A 302 -3.96 -17.77 7.59
N PHE A 303 -2.97 -17.32 6.78
CA PHE A 303 -2.78 -17.84 5.42
C PHE A 303 -2.27 -19.29 5.40
N ALA A 304 -1.41 -19.69 6.33
CA ALA A 304 -0.94 -21.08 6.41
C ALA A 304 -2.08 -22.06 6.70
N LYS A 305 -3.06 -21.64 7.49
CA LYS A 305 -4.27 -22.42 7.82
C LYS A 305 -5.37 -22.34 6.75
N GLY A 306 -5.24 -21.45 5.76
CA GLY A 306 -6.27 -21.21 4.74
C GLY A 306 -7.50 -20.46 5.26
N ASN A 307 -7.36 -19.66 6.32
CA ASN A 307 -8.42 -18.88 6.96
C ASN A 307 -8.59 -17.47 6.39
N GLN A 308 -7.71 -17.06 5.46
CA GLN A 308 -7.82 -15.78 4.76
C GLN A 308 -9.04 -15.72 3.85
N THR A 309 -9.48 -14.51 3.49
CA THR A 309 -10.50 -14.30 2.46
C THR A 309 -10.04 -14.93 1.14
N LYS A 310 -10.81 -15.89 0.61
CA LYS A 310 -10.46 -16.71 -0.56
C LYS A 310 -11.00 -16.10 -1.84
N VAL A 311 -10.22 -15.24 -2.46
CA VAL A 311 -10.58 -14.51 -3.69
C VAL A 311 -9.44 -14.59 -4.71
N ALA A 312 -9.73 -14.29 -5.98
CA ALA A 312 -8.68 -14.14 -6.98
C ALA A 312 -7.73 -13.01 -6.54
N LEU A 313 -6.41 -13.20 -6.74
CA LEU A 313 -5.38 -12.29 -6.29
C LEU A 313 -4.43 -11.92 -7.43
N LEU A 314 -4.18 -10.62 -7.61
CA LEU A 314 -3.14 -10.10 -8.49
C LEU A 314 -2.13 -9.33 -7.64
N VAL A 315 -0.86 -9.76 -7.66
CA VAL A 315 0.20 -9.13 -6.87
C VAL A 315 1.43 -8.86 -7.73
N GLY A 316 2.18 -7.83 -7.39
CA GLY A 316 3.44 -7.55 -8.05
C GLY A 316 4.22 -6.44 -7.37
N GLY A 317 5.25 -5.97 -8.05
CA GLY A 317 6.12 -4.89 -7.60
C GLY A 317 7.02 -4.42 -8.73
N ASN A 318 7.84 -3.43 -8.42
CA ASN A 318 8.77 -2.83 -9.34
C ASN A 318 10.13 -3.55 -9.30
N ASN A 319 10.90 -3.50 -10.38
CA ASN A 319 12.17 -4.23 -10.43
C ASN A 319 13.33 -3.54 -9.67
N GLN A 320 13.11 -2.32 -9.18
CA GLN A 320 14.06 -1.56 -8.36
C GLN A 320 13.34 -0.87 -7.18
N GLU A 321 12.66 -1.64 -6.34
CA GLU A 321 11.86 -1.12 -5.20
C GLU A 321 12.68 -0.27 -4.24
N MET A 322 13.98 -0.61 -4.04
CA MET A 322 14.82 0.10 -3.09
C MET A 322 16.28 0.08 -3.54
N THR A 323 16.98 1.17 -3.24
CA THR A 323 18.43 1.25 -3.48
C THR A 323 19.23 0.67 -2.32
N PRO A 324 20.41 0.09 -2.56
CA PRO A 324 21.29 -0.40 -1.50
C PRO A 324 21.69 0.66 -0.46
N MET A 325 21.62 1.94 -0.84
CA MET A 325 21.91 3.08 0.05
C MET A 325 20.99 3.10 1.28
N SER A 326 19.77 2.58 1.18
CA SER A 326 18.84 2.45 2.31
C SER A 326 19.34 1.47 3.37
N VAL A 327 19.98 0.38 2.92
CA VAL A 327 20.58 -0.67 3.77
C VAL A 327 21.89 -0.17 4.38
N LEU A 328 22.68 0.55 3.58
CA LEU A 328 23.97 1.14 4.00
C LEU A 328 23.84 2.26 5.04
N ARG A 329 22.69 2.93 5.14
CA ARG A 329 22.39 3.99 6.13
C ARG A 329 23.49 5.07 6.21
N GLY A 330 23.98 5.52 5.05
CA GLY A 330 25.01 6.57 4.95
C GLY A 330 26.45 6.08 5.05
N LYS A 331 26.68 4.76 5.19
CA LYS A 331 28.02 4.18 5.10
C LYS A 331 28.47 4.05 3.64
N GLN A 332 29.78 3.88 3.41
CA GLN A 332 30.36 3.63 2.09
C GLN A 332 29.81 2.33 1.46
N PRO A 333 29.64 2.28 0.14
CA PRO A 333 29.09 1.14 -0.57
C PRO A 333 30.13 0.00 -0.69
N THR A 334 30.39 -0.68 0.42
CA THR A 334 31.23 -1.85 0.49
C THR A 334 30.41 -3.08 0.88
N VAL A 335 30.89 -4.27 0.47
CA VAL A 335 30.27 -5.55 0.84
C VAL A 335 30.14 -5.68 2.35
N GLU A 336 31.17 -5.27 3.12
CA GLU A 336 31.17 -5.35 4.57
C GLU A 336 30.08 -4.47 5.19
N ASN A 337 29.94 -3.22 4.73
CA ASN A 337 28.91 -2.31 5.23
C ASN A 337 27.48 -2.76 4.84
N LEU A 338 27.33 -3.34 3.65
CA LEU A 338 26.04 -3.89 3.22
C LEU A 338 25.66 -5.13 4.05
N LYS A 339 26.64 -6.02 4.34
CA LYS A 339 26.45 -7.15 5.25
C LYS A 339 26.01 -6.69 6.63
N GLU A 340 26.68 -5.67 7.19
CA GLU A 340 26.35 -5.11 8.49
C GLU A 340 24.91 -4.59 8.52
N GLY A 341 24.46 -3.89 7.46
CA GLY A 341 23.08 -3.41 7.33
C GLY A 341 22.07 -4.55 7.23
N ALA A 342 22.41 -5.66 6.59
CA ALA A 342 21.54 -6.81 6.40
C ALA A 342 21.49 -7.75 7.63
N LYS A 343 22.54 -7.79 8.46
CA LYS A 343 22.63 -8.66 9.65
C LYS A 343 21.45 -8.50 10.60
N ALA A 344 20.96 -7.29 10.80
CA ALA A 344 19.84 -7.02 11.69
C ALA A 344 18.56 -7.79 11.30
N LEU A 345 18.37 -8.08 10.01
CA LEU A 345 17.21 -8.78 9.48
C LEU A 345 17.42 -10.29 9.33
N PHE A 346 18.64 -10.72 8.92
CA PHE A 346 18.91 -12.11 8.55
C PHE A 346 19.74 -12.90 9.58
N GLY A 347 20.34 -12.22 10.54
CA GLY A 347 21.27 -12.83 11.51
C GLY A 347 22.66 -13.07 10.91
N GLU A 348 23.65 -13.16 11.78
CA GLU A 348 25.07 -13.27 11.39
C GLU A 348 25.40 -14.60 10.70
N GLU A 349 24.76 -15.69 11.13
CA GLU A 349 25.01 -17.05 10.64
C GLU A 349 24.68 -17.22 9.15
N ASN A 350 23.76 -16.44 8.62
CA ASN A 350 23.22 -16.63 7.28
C ASN A 350 23.76 -15.63 6.25
N ILE A 351 24.46 -14.58 6.70
CA ILE A 351 24.76 -13.43 5.85
C ILE A 351 25.64 -13.77 4.65
N ASP A 352 26.65 -14.62 4.82
CA ASP A 352 27.55 -15.02 3.73
C ASP A 352 26.83 -15.91 2.69
N GLY A 353 25.91 -16.75 3.15
CA GLY A 353 25.05 -17.55 2.27
C GLY A 353 24.11 -16.68 1.43
N LEU A 354 23.53 -15.67 2.05
CA LEU A 354 22.68 -14.68 1.40
C LEU A 354 23.45 -13.93 0.30
N PHE A 355 24.61 -13.39 0.60
CA PHE A 355 25.42 -12.62 -0.35
C PHE A 355 25.88 -13.47 -1.54
N ARG A 356 26.27 -14.73 -1.30
CA ARG A 356 26.55 -15.67 -2.40
C ARG A 356 25.32 -15.94 -3.26
N LEU A 357 24.14 -16.04 -2.66
CA LEU A 357 22.89 -16.26 -3.38
C LEU A 357 22.56 -15.12 -4.34
N TYR A 358 22.71 -13.86 -3.89
CA TYR A 358 22.52 -12.68 -4.73
C TYR A 358 23.70 -12.42 -5.68
N GLY A 359 24.83 -13.10 -5.49
CA GLY A 359 26.04 -12.90 -6.31
C GLY A 359 26.80 -11.61 -5.97
N ILE A 360 26.65 -11.10 -4.75
CA ILE A 360 27.40 -9.96 -4.23
C ILE A 360 28.77 -10.45 -3.75
N ASN A 361 29.80 -10.28 -4.59
CA ASN A 361 31.13 -10.82 -4.33
C ASN A 361 32.20 -9.72 -4.16
N SER A 362 31.90 -8.50 -4.59
CA SER A 362 32.82 -7.35 -4.56
C SER A 362 32.06 -6.04 -4.26
N ASP A 363 32.79 -5.01 -3.86
CA ASP A 363 32.21 -3.69 -3.59
C ASP A 363 31.50 -3.09 -4.82
N LYS A 364 31.91 -3.47 -6.03
CA LYS A 364 31.24 -3.08 -7.27
C LYS A 364 29.80 -3.60 -7.32
N ASP A 365 29.57 -4.84 -6.89
CA ASP A 365 28.25 -5.49 -6.95
C ASP A 365 27.23 -4.84 -6.00
N VAL A 366 27.71 -4.06 -5.02
CA VAL A 366 26.86 -3.39 -4.01
C VAL A 366 25.87 -2.40 -4.64
N LEU A 367 26.32 -1.61 -5.62
CA LEU A 367 25.48 -0.62 -6.29
C LEU A 367 24.94 -1.07 -7.65
N GLU A 368 25.29 -2.29 -8.06
CA GLU A 368 24.78 -2.91 -9.28
C GLU A 368 23.54 -3.77 -8.96
N GLN A 369 22.97 -4.42 -9.98
CA GLN A 369 21.72 -5.19 -9.86
C GLN A 369 21.71 -6.17 -8.67
N PRO A 370 22.78 -6.91 -8.32
CA PRO A 370 22.78 -7.80 -7.16
C PRO A 370 22.46 -7.10 -5.84
N GLY A 371 23.03 -5.91 -5.61
CA GLY A 371 22.75 -5.13 -4.40
C GLY A 371 21.36 -4.50 -4.41
N VAL A 372 20.87 -4.08 -5.59
CA VAL A 372 19.52 -3.56 -5.78
C VAL A 372 18.47 -4.65 -5.53
N ASP A 373 18.67 -5.87 -6.05
CA ASP A 373 17.78 -7.01 -5.82
C ASP A 373 17.69 -7.35 -4.32
N LEU A 374 18.85 -7.40 -3.62
CA LEU A 374 18.86 -7.62 -2.17
C LEU A 374 18.10 -6.53 -1.41
N ALA A 375 18.34 -5.25 -1.75
CA ALA A 375 17.68 -4.13 -1.07
C ALA A 375 16.16 -4.11 -1.34
N SER A 376 15.73 -4.44 -2.55
CA SER A 376 14.32 -4.52 -2.96
C SER A 376 13.60 -5.67 -2.24
N ASP A 377 14.21 -6.85 -2.18
CA ASP A 377 13.68 -7.99 -1.43
C ASP A 377 13.60 -7.69 0.08
N MET A 378 14.61 -7.02 0.64
CA MET A 378 14.60 -6.59 2.04
C MET A 378 13.50 -5.59 2.34
N PHE A 379 13.12 -4.79 1.36
CA PHE A 379 12.10 -3.76 1.53
C PHE A 379 10.69 -4.36 1.44
N LEU A 380 10.22 -4.73 0.26
CA LEU A 380 8.82 -5.14 0.04
C LEU A 380 8.64 -6.36 -0.88
N ASP A 381 9.60 -6.67 -1.79
CA ASP A 381 9.40 -7.71 -2.80
C ASP A 381 9.20 -9.09 -2.19
N TYR A 382 10.02 -9.45 -1.19
CA TYR A 382 9.86 -10.73 -0.50
C TYR A 382 8.51 -10.86 0.20
N ALA A 383 8.03 -9.78 0.84
CA ALA A 383 6.74 -9.79 1.53
C ALA A 383 5.58 -10.00 0.55
N THR A 384 5.64 -9.31 -0.59
CA THR A 384 4.66 -9.40 -1.66
C THR A 384 4.66 -10.79 -2.31
N TRP A 385 5.85 -11.31 -2.64
CA TRP A 385 6.03 -12.66 -3.15
C TRP A 385 5.45 -13.71 -2.17
N LYS A 386 5.79 -13.59 -0.88
CA LYS A 386 5.35 -14.53 0.16
C LYS A 386 3.82 -14.55 0.28
N TRP A 387 3.18 -13.38 0.23
CA TRP A 387 1.73 -13.27 0.25
C TRP A 387 1.08 -14.02 -0.92
N GLY A 388 1.50 -13.75 -2.16
CA GLY A 388 0.99 -14.44 -3.35
C GLY A 388 1.16 -15.96 -3.26
N ASN A 389 2.33 -16.44 -2.86
CA ASN A 389 2.61 -17.87 -2.73
C ASN A 389 1.79 -18.55 -1.62
N MET A 390 1.69 -17.93 -0.43
CA MET A 390 0.88 -18.49 0.66
C MET A 390 -0.59 -18.56 0.24
N HIS A 391 -1.10 -17.52 -0.42
CA HIS A 391 -2.48 -17.54 -0.92
C HIS A 391 -2.68 -18.62 -1.99
N LYS A 392 -1.71 -18.81 -2.90
CA LYS A 392 -1.76 -19.89 -3.90
C LYS A 392 -1.86 -21.28 -3.26
N LEU A 393 -1.10 -21.51 -2.20
CA LEU A 393 -1.05 -22.82 -1.53
C LEU A 393 -2.33 -23.18 -0.80
N THR A 394 -3.03 -22.21 -0.23
CA THR A 394 -4.14 -22.44 0.72
C THR A 394 -5.46 -21.78 0.32
N GLY A 395 -5.44 -20.81 -0.60
CA GLY A 395 -6.62 -20.02 -0.97
C GLY A 395 -7.53 -20.70 -1.99
N GLY A 396 -7.01 -21.65 -2.78
CA GLY A 396 -7.78 -22.35 -3.81
C GLY A 396 -8.24 -21.47 -4.99
N GLN A 397 -7.73 -20.24 -5.08
CA GLN A 397 -8.10 -19.25 -6.09
C GLN A 397 -6.92 -18.95 -7.03
N PRO A 398 -7.16 -18.44 -8.24
CA PRO A 398 -6.09 -18.02 -9.12
C PRO A 398 -5.29 -16.86 -8.51
N VAL A 399 -3.98 -16.94 -8.66
CA VAL A 399 -3.04 -15.87 -8.27
C VAL A 399 -2.21 -15.51 -9.48
N TYR A 400 -2.17 -14.24 -9.81
CA TYR A 400 -1.38 -13.68 -10.90
C TYR A 400 -0.28 -12.80 -10.32
N ARG A 401 0.92 -12.89 -10.91
CA ARG A 401 2.06 -12.11 -10.44
C ARG A 401 2.71 -11.34 -11.57
N TYR A 402 3.11 -10.07 -11.30
CA TYR A 402 3.86 -9.25 -12.23
C TYR A 402 5.15 -8.69 -11.60
N ARG A 403 6.05 -8.27 -12.48
CA ARG A 403 7.19 -7.41 -12.21
C ARG A 403 7.13 -6.25 -13.18
N TYR A 404 6.97 -5.05 -12.66
CA TYR A 404 6.96 -3.84 -13.46
C TYR A 404 8.41 -3.37 -13.65
N CYS A 405 8.85 -3.23 -14.91
CA CYS A 405 10.26 -3.00 -15.26
C CYS A 405 10.50 -1.68 -16.01
N HIS A 406 9.45 -1.03 -16.50
CA HIS A 406 9.58 0.16 -17.32
C HIS A 406 10.03 1.37 -16.48
N PRO A 407 11.21 1.99 -16.76
CA PRO A 407 11.68 3.15 -16.04
C PRO A 407 10.85 4.39 -16.40
N ARG A 408 10.64 5.29 -15.43
CA ARG A 408 10.04 6.59 -15.73
C ARG A 408 10.89 7.37 -16.73
N PRO A 409 10.29 8.17 -17.65
CA PRO A 409 11.03 9.01 -18.60
C PRO A 409 11.77 10.16 -17.90
N ALA A 410 12.46 10.96 -18.67
CA ALA A 410 13.16 12.15 -18.16
C ALA A 410 12.15 13.13 -17.52
N MET A 411 12.64 13.93 -16.58
CA MET A 411 11.81 14.99 -15.98
C MET A 411 11.60 16.14 -16.97
N ALA A 412 10.34 16.58 -17.10
CA ALA A 412 9.98 17.80 -17.80
C ALA A 412 10.39 19.08 -17.03
N ILE A 413 10.52 18.98 -15.69
CA ILE A 413 10.84 20.09 -14.80
C ILE A 413 12.34 20.19 -14.58
N LYS A 414 12.92 21.37 -14.87
CA LYS A 414 14.35 21.65 -14.67
C LYS A 414 14.64 22.18 -13.26
N GLY A 415 15.83 21.88 -12.72
CA GLY A 415 16.30 22.41 -11.44
C GLY A 415 15.69 21.79 -10.18
N LYS A 416 14.92 20.75 -10.33
CA LYS A 416 14.35 19.94 -9.25
C LYS A 416 14.75 18.47 -9.43
N VAL A 417 14.50 17.65 -8.41
CA VAL A 417 14.66 16.18 -8.50
C VAL A 417 13.30 15.53 -8.26
N ALA A 418 13.05 14.45 -9.00
CA ALA A 418 11.88 13.61 -8.77
C ALA A 418 12.01 12.94 -7.41
N ALA A 419 10.88 12.81 -6.70
CA ALA A 419 10.82 12.16 -5.42
C ALA A 419 9.85 10.98 -5.43
N LEU A 420 9.83 10.21 -4.36
CA LEU A 420 9.19 8.90 -4.30
C LEU A 420 7.68 8.94 -4.54
N ALA A 421 7.01 9.98 -4.06
CA ALA A 421 5.55 10.11 -4.16
C ALA A 421 5.06 10.70 -5.52
N GLY A 422 5.93 10.78 -6.52
CA GLY A 422 5.59 11.17 -7.89
C GLY A 422 5.63 12.68 -8.17
N GLY A 423 5.92 13.51 -7.17
CA GLY A 423 6.18 14.94 -7.32
C GLY A 423 7.68 15.28 -7.37
N VAL A 424 8.03 16.52 -7.00
CA VAL A 424 9.42 17.00 -6.97
C VAL A 424 9.77 17.62 -5.61
N VAL A 425 11.04 17.50 -5.25
CA VAL A 425 11.65 18.20 -4.12
C VAL A 425 12.82 19.06 -4.61
N ASP A 426 13.24 20.01 -3.79
CA ASP A 426 14.42 20.84 -4.12
C ASP A 426 15.68 19.97 -4.14
N ALA A 427 16.47 20.09 -5.20
CA ALA A 427 17.78 19.48 -5.25
C ALA A 427 18.65 20.06 -4.14
N LYS A 428 19.34 19.22 -3.38
CA LYS A 428 20.35 19.70 -2.42
C LYS A 428 21.49 20.33 -3.18
N GLU A 429 21.96 21.49 -2.72
CA GLU A 429 23.12 22.16 -3.30
C GLU A 429 24.33 21.21 -3.32
N GLY A 430 24.98 21.06 -4.49
CA GLY A 430 26.08 20.12 -4.67
C GLY A 430 25.67 18.64 -4.84
N ALA A 431 24.39 18.33 -4.94
CA ALA A 431 23.95 16.96 -5.26
C ALA A 431 24.46 16.56 -6.67
N ALA A 432 24.97 15.33 -6.79
CA ALA A 432 25.28 14.75 -8.09
C ALA A 432 24.03 14.74 -8.99
N PRO A 433 24.19 14.87 -10.32
CA PRO A 433 23.08 14.69 -11.24
C PRO A 433 22.35 13.38 -10.95
N VAL A 434 21.01 13.44 -10.87
CA VAL A 434 20.21 12.24 -10.68
C VAL A 434 20.47 11.32 -11.86
N ARG A 435 21.09 10.17 -11.61
CA ARG A 435 21.26 9.13 -12.62
C ARG A 435 19.86 8.64 -12.99
N ARG A 436 19.56 8.54 -14.27
CA ARG A 436 18.33 7.88 -14.73
C ARG A 436 18.36 6.43 -14.23
N ASP A 437 17.31 6.02 -13.56
CA ASP A 437 17.17 4.63 -13.13
C ASP A 437 17.06 3.71 -14.35
N ASN A 438 17.73 2.57 -14.30
CA ASN A 438 17.68 1.57 -15.39
C ASN A 438 16.46 0.63 -15.25
N GLY A 439 15.54 0.94 -14.33
CA GLY A 439 14.34 0.18 -14.05
C GLY A 439 13.33 1.01 -13.27
N ALA A 440 12.25 0.38 -12.87
CA ALA A 440 11.15 0.99 -12.17
C ALA A 440 11.43 1.09 -10.67
N VAL A 441 11.47 2.30 -10.14
CA VAL A 441 11.61 2.57 -8.70
C VAL A 441 10.27 2.36 -7.98
N HIS A 442 10.29 2.31 -6.66
CA HIS A 442 9.07 2.18 -5.84
C HIS A 442 7.99 3.18 -6.25
N SER A 443 6.74 2.73 -6.35
CA SER A 443 5.55 3.47 -6.81
C SER A 443 5.59 4.02 -8.26
N ALA A 444 6.56 3.60 -9.07
CA ALA A 444 6.60 4.03 -10.48
C ALA A 444 5.47 3.45 -11.33
N ASP A 445 4.89 2.35 -10.92
CA ASP A 445 3.82 1.62 -11.60
C ASP A 445 2.43 2.28 -11.47
N ILE A 446 2.21 3.15 -10.48
CA ILE A 446 0.87 3.66 -10.14
C ILE A 446 0.20 4.36 -11.32
N GLU A 447 0.86 5.37 -11.90
CA GLU A 447 0.28 6.17 -12.99
C GLU A 447 0.01 5.33 -14.24
N TYR A 448 0.82 4.30 -14.48
CA TYR A 448 0.63 3.37 -15.61
C TYR A 448 -0.54 2.43 -15.36
N ALA A 449 -0.61 1.81 -14.18
CA ALA A 449 -1.69 0.90 -13.79
C ALA A 449 -3.05 1.59 -13.74
N MET A 450 -3.09 2.85 -13.25
CA MET A 450 -4.32 3.65 -13.13
C MET A 450 -4.64 4.47 -14.38
N ALA A 451 -3.78 4.44 -15.41
CA ALA A 451 -3.88 5.23 -16.64
C ALA A 451 -3.96 6.75 -16.37
N THR A 452 -3.19 7.23 -15.40
CA THR A 452 -3.21 8.61 -14.92
C THR A 452 -1.95 9.41 -15.30
N LEU A 453 -1.13 8.95 -16.26
CA LEU A 453 0.09 9.63 -16.71
C LEU A 453 -0.10 11.15 -16.90
N PRO A 454 -1.15 11.65 -17.59
CA PRO A 454 -1.33 13.07 -17.81
C PRO A 454 -1.54 13.91 -16.54
N THR A 455 -1.87 13.29 -15.40
CA THR A 455 -2.05 13.98 -14.12
C THR A 455 -0.71 14.33 -13.47
N ASN A 456 0.35 13.59 -13.78
CA ASN A 456 1.70 13.83 -13.29
C ASN A 456 2.53 14.58 -14.34
N ARG A 457 2.71 15.89 -14.13
CA ARG A 457 3.44 16.78 -15.05
C ARG A 457 4.93 16.89 -14.73
N VAL A 458 5.42 16.08 -13.84
CA VAL A 458 6.86 16.06 -13.47
C VAL A 458 7.70 15.44 -14.58
N PHE A 459 7.14 14.45 -15.28
CA PHE A 459 7.82 13.66 -16.28
C PHE A 459 7.41 14.04 -17.71
N ASP A 460 8.34 13.86 -18.63
CA ASP A 460 8.13 14.06 -20.07
C ASP A 460 7.68 12.74 -20.70
N TRP A 461 6.38 12.44 -20.54
CA TRP A 461 5.78 11.18 -20.98
C TRP A 461 5.92 10.97 -22.49
N GLN A 462 6.51 9.84 -22.89
CA GLN A 462 6.76 9.46 -24.25
C GLN A 462 5.67 8.51 -24.78
N PRO A 463 5.57 8.28 -26.11
CA PRO A 463 4.60 7.32 -26.68
C PRO A 463 4.68 5.92 -26.08
N GLU A 464 5.88 5.44 -25.76
CA GLU A 464 6.12 4.15 -25.13
C GLU A 464 5.48 4.07 -23.74
N ASP A 465 5.52 5.16 -22.96
CA ASP A 465 4.89 5.23 -21.64
C ASP A 465 3.37 5.02 -21.73
N TYR A 466 2.73 5.68 -22.70
CA TYR A 466 1.29 5.51 -22.95
C TYR A 466 0.95 4.09 -23.40
N MET A 467 1.79 3.46 -24.24
CA MET A 467 1.59 2.07 -24.68
C MET A 467 1.67 1.11 -23.48
N VAL A 468 2.70 1.25 -22.63
CA VAL A 468 2.84 0.44 -21.41
C VAL A 468 1.65 0.66 -20.47
N SER A 469 1.23 1.93 -20.31
CA SER A 469 0.06 2.28 -19.48
C SER A 469 -1.23 1.68 -20.02
N ASP A 470 -1.45 1.68 -21.32
CA ASP A 470 -2.64 1.08 -21.94
C ASP A 470 -2.69 -0.44 -21.70
N ILE A 471 -1.57 -1.13 -21.90
CA ILE A 471 -1.45 -2.58 -21.64
C ILE A 471 -1.70 -2.88 -20.16
N PHE A 472 -0.99 -2.19 -19.26
CA PHE A 472 -1.04 -2.47 -17.84
C PHE A 472 -2.41 -2.14 -17.23
N SER A 473 -2.97 -0.99 -17.56
CA SER A 473 -4.30 -0.61 -17.10
C SER A 473 -5.40 -1.51 -17.65
N GLN A 474 -5.21 -2.07 -18.86
CA GLN A 474 -6.17 -3.03 -19.42
C GLN A 474 -6.15 -4.36 -18.66
N TYR A 475 -4.98 -4.86 -18.24
CA TYR A 475 -4.89 -6.02 -17.36
C TYR A 475 -5.62 -5.77 -16.01
N TYR A 476 -5.44 -4.56 -15.42
CA TYR A 476 -6.14 -4.18 -14.20
C TYR A 476 -7.65 -4.19 -14.37
N VAL A 477 -8.15 -3.55 -15.43
CA VAL A 477 -9.58 -3.51 -15.74
C VAL A 477 -10.16 -4.90 -15.98
N ASN A 478 -9.46 -5.76 -16.73
CA ASN A 478 -9.90 -7.14 -16.96
C ASN A 478 -9.99 -7.91 -15.64
N PHE A 479 -8.98 -7.78 -14.77
CA PHE A 479 -8.98 -8.43 -13.48
C PHE A 479 -10.12 -7.94 -12.59
N VAL A 480 -10.37 -6.64 -12.52
CA VAL A 480 -11.52 -6.05 -11.79
C VAL A 480 -12.85 -6.57 -12.33
N LYS A 481 -12.96 -6.77 -13.65
CA LYS A 481 -14.17 -7.29 -14.29
C LYS A 481 -14.42 -8.77 -14.06
N THR A 482 -13.37 -9.58 -13.97
CA THR A 482 -13.50 -11.04 -14.10
C THR A 482 -12.71 -11.88 -13.10
N GLY A 483 -11.79 -11.29 -12.34
CA GLY A 483 -10.78 -12.01 -11.53
C GLY A 483 -9.65 -12.63 -12.36
N ASN A 484 -9.58 -12.30 -13.67
CA ASN A 484 -8.57 -12.77 -14.62
C ASN A 484 -8.04 -11.58 -15.42
N PRO A 485 -6.72 -11.30 -15.43
CA PRO A 485 -6.16 -10.16 -16.16
C PRO A 485 -6.21 -10.32 -17.68
N ASN A 486 -6.31 -11.55 -18.19
CA ASN A 486 -6.24 -11.83 -19.61
C ASN A 486 -7.39 -11.22 -20.42
N GLY A 487 -7.11 -10.85 -21.67
CA GLY A 487 -8.08 -10.29 -22.59
C GLY A 487 -7.57 -10.23 -24.02
N LEU A 488 -8.47 -9.91 -24.94
CA LEU A 488 -8.15 -9.83 -26.37
C LEU A 488 -7.06 -8.77 -26.62
N GLY A 489 -6.04 -9.17 -27.40
CA GLY A 489 -4.95 -8.27 -27.80
C GLY A 489 -3.86 -8.07 -26.75
N LEU A 490 -3.94 -8.75 -25.60
CA LEU A 490 -2.90 -8.74 -24.58
C LEU A 490 -2.07 -10.03 -24.61
N PRO A 491 -0.76 -9.98 -24.28
CA PRO A 491 0.03 -11.17 -24.01
C PRO A 491 -0.62 -12.03 -22.92
N GLU A 492 -0.54 -13.36 -23.06
CA GLU A 492 -1.13 -14.28 -22.09
C GLU A 492 -0.40 -14.20 -20.73
N TRP A 493 -1.14 -13.87 -19.69
CA TRP A 493 -0.66 -13.83 -18.31
C TRP A 493 -1.08 -15.10 -17.55
N PRO A 494 -0.18 -16.08 -17.37
CA PRO A 494 -0.52 -17.31 -16.66
C PRO A 494 -0.61 -17.09 -15.15
N ALA A 495 -1.58 -17.76 -14.52
CA ALA A 495 -1.62 -17.82 -13.06
C ALA A 495 -0.41 -18.60 -12.53
N ILE A 496 0.10 -18.23 -11.35
CA ILE A 496 1.20 -18.97 -10.72
C ILE A 496 0.74 -20.40 -10.36
N ASN A 497 1.63 -21.35 -10.55
CA ASN A 497 1.30 -22.78 -10.47
C ASN A 497 1.76 -23.47 -9.17
N GLY A 498 2.32 -22.70 -8.22
CA GLY A 498 2.84 -23.21 -6.94
C GLY A 498 4.17 -23.96 -7.07
N LYS A 499 4.81 -23.97 -8.25
CA LYS A 499 6.16 -24.51 -8.44
C LYS A 499 7.22 -23.55 -7.86
N ALA A 500 8.41 -24.06 -7.66
CA ALA A 500 9.55 -23.28 -7.12
C ALA A 500 9.90 -22.09 -8.02
N VAL A 501 9.82 -22.25 -9.34
CA VAL A 501 9.92 -21.20 -10.33
C VAL A 501 8.52 -21.00 -10.91
N ALA A 502 7.87 -19.89 -10.56
CA ALA A 502 6.54 -19.55 -11.02
C ALA A 502 6.61 -18.60 -12.22
N PRO A 503 5.63 -18.61 -13.11
CA PRO A 503 5.55 -17.59 -14.15
C PRO A 503 5.25 -16.21 -13.51
N VAL A 504 5.90 -15.18 -14.00
CA VAL A 504 5.65 -13.78 -13.68
C VAL A 504 5.43 -13.02 -14.98
N MET A 505 4.48 -12.07 -15.01
CA MET A 505 4.33 -11.16 -16.13
C MET A 505 5.30 -10.00 -15.95
N GLN A 506 6.25 -9.87 -16.85
CA GLN A 506 7.10 -8.69 -16.93
C GLN A 506 6.37 -7.60 -17.70
N ILE A 507 6.12 -6.47 -17.05
CA ILE A 507 5.44 -5.32 -17.64
C ILE A 507 6.49 -4.29 -18.06
N ASP A 508 6.66 -4.14 -19.36
CA ASP A 508 7.59 -3.21 -20.00
C ASP A 508 7.09 -2.90 -21.43
N VAL A 509 7.87 -2.20 -22.22
CA VAL A 509 7.60 -1.98 -23.66
C VAL A 509 7.41 -3.32 -24.37
N GLU A 510 8.26 -4.30 -24.08
CA GLU A 510 8.07 -5.70 -24.46
C GLU A 510 7.45 -6.48 -23.30
N THR A 511 6.13 -6.36 -23.15
CA THR A 511 5.41 -7.06 -22.08
C THR A 511 5.30 -8.55 -22.40
N GLU A 512 5.90 -9.39 -21.54
CA GLU A 512 5.95 -10.83 -21.72
C GLU A 512 5.93 -11.62 -20.41
N LYS A 513 5.68 -12.93 -20.49
CA LYS A 513 5.86 -13.82 -19.34
C LYS A 513 7.34 -14.16 -19.15
N ALA A 514 7.81 -14.04 -17.93
CA ALA A 514 9.15 -14.42 -17.52
C ALA A 514 9.11 -15.48 -16.39
N ALA A 515 10.25 -16.01 -16.03
CA ALA A 515 10.39 -16.87 -14.87
C ALA A 515 10.69 -16.02 -13.62
N ASP A 516 10.03 -16.36 -12.51
CA ASP A 516 10.29 -15.69 -11.22
C ASP A 516 11.53 -16.28 -10.54
N TYR A 517 12.56 -15.49 -10.45
CA TYR A 517 13.84 -15.84 -9.81
C TYR A 517 14.06 -15.07 -8.49
N THR A 518 13.02 -14.71 -7.75
CA THR A 518 13.17 -14.06 -6.45
C THR A 518 14.03 -14.92 -5.53
N CYS A 519 15.31 -14.57 -5.44
CA CYS A 519 16.34 -15.45 -4.85
C CYS A 519 16.15 -15.66 -3.35
N LEU A 520 15.63 -14.65 -2.63
CA LEU A 520 15.43 -14.73 -1.19
C LEU A 520 14.43 -15.80 -0.76
N GLN A 521 13.48 -16.17 -1.64
CA GLN A 521 12.56 -17.29 -1.38
C GLN A 521 13.28 -18.61 -1.05
N PHE A 522 14.49 -18.79 -1.61
CA PHE A 522 15.27 -20.02 -1.42
C PHE A 522 16.03 -20.05 -0.09
N PHE A 523 16.24 -18.89 0.54
CA PHE A 523 17.03 -18.78 1.75
C PHE A 523 16.26 -19.19 3.02
N ARG A 524 14.96 -18.88 3.10
CA ARG A 524 14.17 -19.11 4.32
C ARG A 524 13.31 -20.37 4.34
N TYR A 525 13.13 -21.05 3.20
CA TYR A 525 12.51 -22.36 3.20
C TYR A 525 13.61 -23.42 3.15
N PRO A 526 13.81 -24.23 4.20
CA PRO A 526 14.76 -25.34 4.17
C PRO A 526 14.28 -26.31 3.08
N VAL A 527 14.97 -26.28 1.98
CA VAL A 527 14.75 -27.18 0.86
C VAL A 527 15.79 -28.30 1.01
N SER A 528 15.43 -29.54 0.68
CA SER A 528 16.35 -30.67 0.71
C SER A 528 17.66 -30.33 -0.03
N LYS A 529 18.78 -30.92 0.39
CA LYS A 529 20.11 -30.69 -0.23
C LYS A 529 20.12 -30.86 -1.77
N GLU A 530 19.26 -31.71 -2.32
CA GLU A 530 19.12 -31.95 -3.77
C GLU A 530 18.45 -30.77 -4.47
N SER A 531 17.36 -30.25 -3.92
CA SER A 531 16.64 -29.08 -4.45
C SER A 531 17.49 -27.79 -4.33
N TYR A 532 18.43 -27.72 -3.38
CA TYR A 532 19.37 -26.60 -3.27
C TYR A 532 20.40 -26.58 -4.43
N LYS A 533 20.90 -27.77 -4.87
CA LYS A 533 21.79 -27.86 -6.04
C LYS A 533 21.11 -27.45 -7.34
N GLU A 534 19.90 -27.89 -7.55
CA GLU A 534 19.08 -27.57 -8.74
C GLU A 534 18.77 -26.06 -8.80
N LYS A 535 18.41 -25.45 -7.68
CA LYS A 535 18.09 -24.04 -7.53
C LYS A 535 19.33 -23.14 -7.69
N ARG A 536 20.49 -23.55 -7.18
CA ARG A 536 21.75 -22.85 -7.37
C ARG A 536 22.17 -22.80 -8.85
N ASN A 537 21.90 -23.88 -9.59
CA ASN A 537 22.15 -23.90 -11.03
C ASN A 537 21.23 -22.95 -11.80
N THR A 538 19.99 -22.78 -11.35
CA THR A 538 19.01 -21.86 -11.96
C THR A 538 19.34 -20.38 -11.70
N CYS A 539 19.78 -20.03 -10.49
CA CYS A 539 20.29 -18.67 -10.18
C CYS A 539 21.59 -18.35 -10.96
N ASN A 540 22.45 -19.34 -11.20
CA ASN A 540 23.68 -19.16 -11.99
C ASN A 540 23.41 -19.13 -13.51
N ALA A 541 22.33 -19.75 -14.00
CA ALA A 541 21.94 -19.70 -15.41
C ALA A 541 21.54 -18.27 -15.86
N ARG A 542 20.99 -17.44 -14.93
CA ARG A 542 20.71 -16.02 -15.18
C ARG A 542 21.97 -15.22 -15.53
N LYS A 543 23.11 -15.52 -14.89
CA LYS A 543 24.40 -14.87 -15.21
C LYS A 543 24.94 -15.21 -16.59
N ASN A 544 24.58 -16.37 -17.14
CA ASN A 544 25.06 -16.81 -18.45
C ASN A 544 24.13 -16.41 -19.59
N ALA A 545 22.85 -16.15 -19.34
CA ALA A 545 21.91 -15.64 -20.34
C ALA A 545 22.17 -14.14 -20.62
N ASP A 546 22.34 -13.34 -19.54
CA ASP A 546 22.62 -11.90 -19.67
C ASP A 546 24.05 -11.59 -20.20
N SER A 547 24.96 -12.58 -20.26
CA SER A 547 26.32 -12.44 -20.82
C SER A 547 26.46 -12.95 -22.25
N ALA A 548 25.43 -13.52 -22.85
CA ALA A 548 25.44 -14.05 -24.20
C ALA A 548 24.84 -13.10 -25.26
N ASP A 549 24.19 -12.00 -24.82
CA ASP A 549 23.59 -10.96 -25.66
C ASP A 549 24.28 -9.57 -25.52
N LEU A 550 25.57 -9.55 -25.17
CA LEU A 550 26.42 -8.36 -25.26
C LEU A 550 27.51 -8.52 -26.30
#